data_99e49aa3ff41a9bab50f9a699ce5d71d
#
_entry.id   99e49aa3ff41a9bab50f9a699ce5d71d
#
_cell.length_a   1.000
_cell.length_b   1.000
_cell.length_c   1.000
_cell.angle_alpha   90.00
_cell.angle_beta   90.00
_cell.angle_gamma   90.00
#
_symmetry.space_group_name_H-M   'P 1'
#
loop_
_entity.id
_entity.type
_entity.pdbx_description
1 polymer ?
#
loop_
_entity_poly.entity_id
_entity_poly.type
_entity_poly.pdbx_seq_one_letter_code
_entity_poly.pdbx_strand_id
1 'polypeptide(L)'
;MQILIGADSLPITVFKNDGTSFDTPPCVVLHSVEQGKYFQADTLTPKSNGLYYEAVLSGQTTVDMQPAVYALEVYSDSEMTAMLYYQADYAEAVVAATTPGQTEP
;
A
#
# COMPACT_ATOMS: atom_id res chain seq x y z
N MET A 1 10.95 1.09 3.28
CA MET A 1 9.90 1.97 3.84
C MET A 1 9.31 1.32 5.06
N GLN A 2 9.01 2.09 6.09
CA GLN A 2 8.33 1.58 7.29
C GLN A 2 6.89 2.09 7.32
N ILE A 3 6.00 1.22 7.78
CA ILE A 3 4.60 1.55 7.97
C ILE A 3 4.30 1.44 9.46
N LEU A 4 3.76 2.50 10.05
CA LEU A 4 3.29 2.42 11.43
C LEU A 4 1.89 1.81 11.42
N ILE A 5 1.73 0.69 12.11
CA ILE A 5 0.44 0.01 12.19
C ILE A 5 -0.56 0.96 12.85
N GLY A 6 -1.70 1.14 12.22
CA GLY A 6 -2.72 2.08 12.69
C GLY A 6 -2.51 3.51 12.24
N ALA A 7 -1.56 3.77 11.34
CA ALA A 7 -1.37 5.11 10.78
C ALA A 7 -2.66 5.59 10.10
N ASP A 8 -3.00 6.87 10.29
CA ASP A 8 -4.24 7.42 9.76
C ASP A 8 -4.31 7.37 8.24
N SER A 9 -3.16 7.47 7.59
CA SER A 9 -3.11 7.50 6.14
C SER A 9 -1.73 7.02 5.68
N LEU A 10 -1.72 6.10 4.72
CA LEU A 10 -0.49 5.61 4.10
C LEU A 10 -0.61 5.83 2.60
N PRO A 11 0.05 6.87 2.04
CA PRO A 11 0.00 7.13 0.61
C PRO A 11 1.04 6.32 -0.15
N ILE A 12 0.67 5.85 -1.34
CA ILE A 12 1.55 5.14 -2.26
C ILE A 12 1.33 5.71 -3.65
N THR A 13 2.40 6.15 -4.30
CA THR A 13 2.30 6.66 -5.67
C THR A 13 2.67 5.54 -6.64
N VAL A 14 1.82 5.28 -7.63
CA VAL A 14 2.03 4.19 -8.57
C VAL A 14 2.00 4.67 -10.01
N PHE A 15 2.90 4.13 -10.84
CA PHE A 15 3.03 4.43 -12.28
C PHE A 15 2.97 3.12 -13.04
N LYS A 16 2.61 3.21 -14.33
CA LYS A 16 2.81 2.07 -15.23
C LYS A 16 4.28 2.01 -15.62
N ASN A 17 4.78 0.80 -15.82
CA ASN A 17 6.19 0.58 -16.14
C ASN A 17 6.62 1.22 -17.45
N ASP A 18 5.70 1.37 -18.40
CA ASP A 18 6.03 1.90 -19.72
C ASP A 18 5.85 3.42 -19.82
N GLY A 19 5.50 4.08 -18.72
CA GLY A 19 5.34 5.52 -18.68
C GLY A 19 4.06 6.04 -19.33
N THR A 20 3.14 5.16 -19.69
CA THR A 20 1.86 5.58 -20.24
C THR A 20 0.83 5.77 -19.13
N SER A 21 -0.29 6.41 -19.46
CA SER A 21 -1.39 6.61 -18.52
C SER A 21 -2.15 5.31 -18.28
N PHE A 22 -2.76 5.20 -17.10
CA PHE A 22 -3.67 4.08 -16.82
C PHE A 22 -4.97 4.27 -17.58
N ASP A 23 -5.47 3.18 -18.19
CA ASP A 23 -6.77 3.20 -18.87
C ASP A 23 -7.91 3.11 -17.87
N THR A 24 -7.69 2.39 -16.78
CA THR A 24 -8.66 2.24 -15.70
C THR A 24 -7.92 2.39 -14.39
N PRO A 25 -8.62 2.68 -13.28
CA PRO A 25 -7.96 2.74 -11.98
C PRO A 25 -7.28 1.42 -11.65
N PRO A 26 -6.02 1.45 -11.22
CA PRO A 26 -5.31 0.23 -10.85
C PRO A 26 -5.80 -0.31 -9.51
N CYS A 27 -5.47 -1.56 -9.22
CA CYS A 27 -5.64 -2.12 -7.90
C CYS A 27 -4.27 -2.13 -7.21
N VAL A 28 -4.16 -1.51 -6.06
CA VAL A 28 -2.91 -1.38 -5.32
C VAL A 28 -3.03 -2.14 -4.01
N VAL A 29 -2.15 -3.09 -3.79
CA VAL A 29 -2.24 -4.03 -2.67
C VAL A 29 -0.89 -4.16 -1.99
N LEU A 30 -0.90 -4.20 -0.67
CA LEU A 30 0.23 -4.63 0.13
C LEU A 30 -0.04 -6.07 0.56
N HIS A 31 0.88 -6.96 0.25
CA HIS A 31 0.68 -8.39 0.44
C HIS A 31 1.78 -8.98 1.32
N SER A 32 1.40 -9.62 2.41
CA SER A 32 2.32 -10.41 3.22
C SER A 32 2.22 -11.86 2.79
N VAL A 33 3.23 -12.31 2.06
CA VAL A 33 3.28 -13.71 1.60
C VAL A 33 3.32 -14.66 2.78
N GLU A 34 4.10 -14.31 3.80
CA GLU A 34 4.28 -15.14 4.97
C GLU A 34 2.97 -15.37 5.71
N GLN A 35 2.14 -14.34 5.81
CA GLN A 35 0.88 -14.42 6.53
C GLN A 35 -0.32 -14.67 5.62
N GLY A 36 -0.12 -14.60 4.31
CA GLY A 36 -1.21 -14.79 3.36
C GLY A 36 -2.24 -13.68 3.40
N LYS A 37 -1.85 -12.47 3.79
CA LYS A 37 -2.78 -11.37 3.95
C LYS A 37 -2.56 -10.28 2.92
N TYR A 38 -3.68 -9.70 2.48
CA TYR A 38 -3.70 -8.61 1.50
C TYR A 38 -4.37 -7.39 2.12
N PHE A 39 -3.78 -6.21 1.89
CA PHE A 39 -4.37 -4.95 2.32
C PHE A 39 -4.46 -4.04 1.10
N GLN A 40 -5.68 -3.82 0.62
CA GLN A 40 -5.92 -3.05 -0.58
C GLN A 40 -6.09 -1.57 -0.24
N ALA A 41 -5.59 -0.70 -1.11
CA ALA A 41 -5.76 0.74 -0.92
C ALA A 41 -7.25 1.09 -0.94
N ASP A 42 -7.64 1.97 -0.03
CA ASP A 42 -9.04 2.37 0.13
C ASP A 42 -9.45 3.39 -0.90
N THR A 43 -8.55 4.28 -1.29
CA THR A 43 -8.84 5.33 -2.26
C THR A 43 -7.75 5.38 -3.31
N LEU A 44 -8.14 5.78 -4.51
CA LEU A 44 -7.25 5.93 -5.65
C LEU A 44 -7.57 7.25 -6.32
N THR A 45 -6.59 8.15 -6.39
CA THR A 45 -6.79 9.47 -6.99
C THR A 45 -5.90 9.59 -8.22
N PRO A 46 -6.49 9.81 -9.41
CA PRO A 46 -5.68 10.00 -10.61
C PRO A 46 -4.98 11.34 -10.56
N LYS A 47 -3.73 11.37 -11.02
CA LYS A 47 -2.92 12.57 -11.13
C LYS A 47 -2.40 12.67 -12.55
N SER A 48 -2.23 13.90 -13.03
CA SER A 48 -1.71 14.16 -14.38
C SER A 48 -2.45 13.36 -15.46
N ASN A 49 -3.79 13.44 -15.43
CA ASN A 49 -4.67 12.77 -16.39
C ASN A 49 -4.48 11.25 -16.41
N GLY A 50 -4.24 10.67 -15.23
CA GLY A 50 -4.09 9.23 -15.12
C GLY A 50 -2.69 8.70 -15.40
N LEU A 51 -1.71 9.59 -15.55
CA LEU A 51 -0.34 9.17 -15.75
C LEU A 51 0.16 8.42 -14.53
N TYR A 52 -0.28 8.80 -13.34
CA TYR A 52 -0.02 8.06 -12.13
C TYR A 52 -1.20 8.19 -11.18
N TYR A 53 -1.24 7.33 -10.19
CA TYR A 53 -2.29 7.35 -9.17
C TYR A 53 -1.67 7.46 -7.80
N GLU A 54 -2.35 8.21 -6.94
CA GLU A 54 -2.05 8.21 -5.51
C GLU A 54 -3.02 7.28 -4.84
N ALA A 55 -2.50 6.18 -4.28
CA ALA A 55 -3.29 5.19 -3.57
C ALA A 55 -3.09 5.43 -2.08
N VAL A 56 -4.17 5.33 -1.31
CA VAL A 56 -4.09 5.57 0.13
C VAL A 56 -4.75 4.42 0.89
N LEU A 57 -4.02 3.89 1.87
CA LEU A 57 -4.58 2.98 2.86
C LEU A 57 -4.94 3.81 4.08
N SER A 58 -6.21 3.74 4.48
CA SER A 58 -6.71 4.50 5.62
C SER A 58 -6.31 3.84 6.94
N GLY A 59 -6.54 4.55 8.05
CA GLY A 59 -6.29 4.02 9.37
C GLY A 59 -7.11 2.77 9.67
N GLN A 60 -8.30 2.65 9.09
CA GLN A 60 -9.12 1.46 9.28
C GLN A 60 -8.48 0.23 8.66
N THR A 61 -7.72 0.41 7.59
CA THR A 61 -7.00 -0.69 6.94
C THR A 61 -5.68 -0.96 7.65
N THR A 62 -4.91 0.09 7.94
CA THR A 62 -3.57 -0.09 8.52
C THR A 62 -3.62 -0.64 9.94
N VAL A 63 -4.71 -0.42 10.68
CA VAL A 63 -4.82 -0.92 12.05
C VAL A 63 -4.86 -2.45 12.10
N ASP A 64 -5.28 -3.10 11.02
CA ASP A 64 -5.37 -4.56 10.95
C ASP A 64 -4.06 -5.21 10.48
N MET A 65 -3.06 -4.42 10.10
CA MET A 65 -1.79 -4.96 9.66
C MET A 65 -1.02 -5.58 10.82
N GLN A 66 -0.32 -6.66 10.52
CA GLN A 66 0.53 -7.33 11.49
C GLN A 66 2.00 -6.95 11.21
N PRO A 67 2.88 -6.98 12.23
CA PRO A 67 4.29 -6.76 11.99
C PRO A 67 4.82 -7.77 10.99
N ALA A 68 5.24 -7.31 9.83
CA ALA A 68 5.72 -8.17 8.75
C ALA A 68 6.27 -7.31 7.63
N VAL A 69 6.98 -7.97 6.71
CA VAL A 69 7.42 -7.34 5.46
C VAL A 69 6.35 -7.57 4.41
N TYR A 70 5.99 -6.51 3.71
CA TYR A 70 4.92 -6.54 2.70
C TYR A 70 5.48 -6.22 1.32
N ALA A 71 4.99 -6.97 0.33
CA ALA A 71 5.27 -6.69 -1.06
C ALA A 71 4.22 -5.72 -1.61
N LEU A 72 4.64 -4.87 -2.55
CA LEU A 72 3.71 -4.01 -3.27
C LEU A 72 3.30 -4.70 -4.56
N GLU A 73 2.00 -4.84 -4.79
CA GLU A 73 1.45 -5.42 -6.02
C GLU A 73 0.49 -4.41 -6.63
N VAL A 74 0.68 -4.13 -7.91
CA VAL A 74 -0.19 -3.23 -8.66
C VAL A 74 -0.77 -3.98 -9.84
N TYR A 75 -2.08 -3.99 -9.95
CA TYR A 75 -2.81 -4.71 -10.99
C TYR A 75 -3.50 -3.74 -11.93
N SER A 76 -3.81 -4.21 -13.15
CA SER A 76 -4.37 -3.39 -14.21
C SER A 76 -5.76 -2.83 -13.89
N ASP A 77 -6.51 -3.54 -13.05
CA ASP A 77 -7.88 -3.14 -12.69
C ASP A 77 -8.26 -3.75 -11.35
N SER A 78 -9.47 -3.43 -10.89
CA SER A 78 -9.95 -3.89 -9.60
C SER A 78 -10.19 -5.40 -9.54
N GLU A 79 -10.24 -6.07 -10.69
CA GLU A 79 -10.41 -7.52 -10.74
C GLU A 79 -9.08 -8.27 -10.76
N MET A 80 -7.98 -7.54 -10.74
CA MET A 80 -6.63 -8.11 -10.70
C MET A 80 -6.34 -9.01 -11.90
N THR A 81 -6.79 -8.61 -13.08
CA THR A 81 -6.65 -9.44 -14.28
C THR A 81 -5.22 -9.55 -14.76
N ALA A 82 -4.41 -8.52 -14.55
CA ALA A 82 -3.00 -8.55 -14.94
C ALA A 82 -2.17 -7.76 -13.93
N MET A 83 -1.06 -8.35 -13.50
CA MET A 83 -0.13 -7.66 -12.60
C MET A 83 0.76 -6.75 -13.43
N LEU A 84 0.77 -5.46 -13.10
CA LEU A 84 1.57 -4.45 -13.78
C LEU A 84 2.92 -4.24 -13.10
N TYR A 85 2.98 -4.45 -11.77
CA TYR A 85 4.18 -4.13 -11.01
C TYR A 85 4.21 -4.97 -9.73
N TYR A 86 5.40 -5.41 -9.36
CA TYR A 86 5.62 -6.15 -8.12
C TYR A 86 6.94 -5.74 -7.52
N GLN A 87 6.94 -5.43 -6.24
CA GLN A 87 8.16 -5.14 -5.51
C GLN A 87 8.15 -5.88 -4.19
N ALA A 88 8.99 -6.91 -4.09
CA ALA A 88 9.18 -7.63 -2.83
C ALA A 88 9.88 -6.69 -1.83
N ASP A 89 9.62 -6.91 -0.56
CA ASP A 89 10.26 -6.13 0.51
C ASP A 89 10.03 -4.63 0.36
N TYR A 90 8.85 -4.26 -0.12
CA TYR A 90 8.51 -2.86 -0.33
C TYR A 90 8.42 -2.09 0.98
N ALA A 91 7.81 -2.68 2.00
CA ALA A 91 7.58 -1.99 3.26
C ALA A 91 7.56 -2.98 4.42
N GLU A 92 7.94 -2.51 5.58
CA GLU A 92 7.87 -3.28 6.82
C GLU A 92 6.86 -2.59 7.75
N ALA A 93 5.84 -3.33 8.17
CA ALA A 93 4.88 -2.83 9.13
C ALA A 93 5.41 -3.05 10.54
N VAL A 94 5.41 -2.01 11.33
CA VAL A 94 5.94 -2.05 12.70
C VAL A 94 4.92 -1.43 13.65
N VAL A 95 4.96 -1.89 14.89
CA VAL A 95 4.15 -1.31 15.95
C VAL A 95 4.65 0.10 16.22
N ALA A 96 3.74 1.05 16.34
CA ALA A 96 4.10 2.42 16.65
C ALA A 96 4.83 2.44 17.99
N ALA A 97 5.98 3.13 18.01
CA ALA A 97 6.76 3.25 19.23
C ALA A 97 5.99 4.05 20.27
N THR A 98 5.94 3.50 21.47
CA THR A 98 5.38 4.28 22.56
C THR A 98 6.44 5.26 23.03
N THR A 99 6.03 6.46 23.31
CA THR A 99 6.98 7.39 23.85
C THR A 99 7.30 7.01 25.28
N PRO A 100 8.53 7.18 25.63
CA PRO A 100 8.95 6.91 27.00
C PRO A 100 8.34 7.88 27.92
N GLY A 101 7.78 7.49 28.52
CA GLY A 101 7.00 8.38 28.99
C GLY A 101 5.92 8.09 28.22
N GLN A 102 6.13 7.44 27.53
CA GLN A 102 5.16 6.95 26.84
C GLN A 102 5.25 5.53 26.86
N THR A 103 6.20 5.55 27.47
CA THR A 103 6.20 4.64 27.56
C THR A 103 6.27 3.97 27.73
N GLU A 104 6.67 3.90 27.96
CA GLU A 104 6.64 3.60 27.93
C GLU A 104 6.58 3.42 28.36
N PRO A 105 6.78 3.55 28.91
CA PRO A 105 6.76 3.62 29.22
C PRO A 105 6.58 3.60 29.68
#